data_402e829be011f2ebe5323eb42b7ea5d3
#
_entry.id   402e829be011f2ebe5323eb42b7ea5d3
#
_cell.length_a   1.000
_cell.length_b   1.000
_cell.length_c   1.000
_cell.angle_alpha   90.00
_cell.angle_beta   90.00
_cell.angle_gamma   90.00
#
_symmetry.space_group_name_H-M   'P 1'
#
loop_
_entity.id
_entity.type
_entity.pdbx_description
1 polymer ?
#
loop_
_entity_poly.entity_id
_entity_poly.type
_entity_poly.pdbx_seq_one_letter_code
_entity_poly.pdbx_strand_id
1 'polypeptide(L)'
;MKDTMPTLRKIKRGASLPTSQRFSTTFNFAQPHPKPTHHPDNQTNNTKIWNMKKAILLSFLLFFCLTGFSQSYLGRVTKQVNFREGAGTDYPVISSLKVGTQIFIVSLETENDFYNIIDIATNKEGYIHKSFVKVGQVIEKNEQGMFTPSGQTENYNPEIEIYNNTKLTLTLKLNSETYSFSPQQKRKITMSPGTCNYRASAPNVIPNIGTEYMQSNQGYTWQFYIVTERR
;
A
#
# COMPACT_ATOMS: atom_id res chain seq x y z
N MET A 1 13.08 46.34 -26.36
CA MET A 1 11.86 45.69 -26.85
C MET A 1 11.06 45.18 -25.68
N LYS A 2 9.93 45.82 -25.41
CA LYS A 2 9.03 45.48 -24.30
C LYS A 2 7.96 44.59 -24.90
N ASP A 3 7.82 43.36 -24.45
CA ASP A 3 6.71 42.48 -24.81
C ASP A 3 5.74 42.34 -23.65
N THR A 4 4.53 42.72 -23.95
CA THR A 4 3.38 42.95 -23.10
C THR A 4 2.62 41.63 -22.95
N MET A 5 2.36 41.20 -21.71
CA MET A 5 1.46 40.08 -21.41
C MET A 5 0.00 40.43 -21.62
N PRO A 6 -0.85 39.55 -22.18
CA PRO A 6 -2.28 39.78 -22.25
C PRO A 6 -3.00 39.36 -20.96
N THR A 7 -3.88 40.27 -20.52
CA THR A 7 -4.74 40.18 -19.34
C THR A 7 -6.01 39.38 -19.66
N LEU A 8 -6.36 38.43 -18.82
CA LEU A 8 -7.61 37.66 -18.88
C LEU A 8 -8.80 38.49 -18.39
N ARG A 9 -9.81 38.66 -19.23
CA ARG A 9 -11.09 39.32 -18.94
C ARG A 9 -12.09 38.36 -18.28
N LYS A 10 -12.66 38.83 -17.18
CA LYS A 10 -13.73 38.21 -16.38
C LYS A 10 -15.07 38.42 -17.13
N ILE A 11 -15.78 37.35 -17.48
CA ILE A 11 -17.12 37.40 -18.03
C ILE A 11 -18.15 37.19 -16.91
N LYS A 12 -18.95 38.22 -16.62
CA LYS A 12 -20.19 38.14 -15.85
C LYS A 12 -21.31 37.69 -16.75
N ARG A 13 -22.10 36.71 -16.37
CA ARG A 13 -23.45 36.52 -16.93
C ARG A 13 -24.43 36.35 -15.78
N GLY A 14 -25.32 37.31 -15.68
CA GLY A 14 -26.56 37.20 -14.97
C GLY A 14 -27.64 36.57 -15.89
N ALA A 15 -28.53 35.81 -15.30
CA ALA A 15 -29.81 35.50 -15.90
C ALA A 15 -30.84 35.32 -14.77
N SER A 16 -31.90 36.05 -14.91
CA SER A 16 -33.05 36.19 -14.07
C SER A 16 -34.01 35.00 -14.15
N LEU A 17 -34.68 34.75 -13.03
CA LEU A 17 -35.77 33.80 -12.88
C LEU A 17 -37.11 34.39 -13.34
N PRO A 18 -38.02 33.62 -13.95
CA PRO A 18 -39.41 34.00 -14.05
C PRO A 18 -40.27 33.44 -12.92
N THR A 19 -41.10 34.31 -12.40
CA THR A 19 -42.20 34.13 -11.48
C THR A 19 -43.30 33.26 -12.10
N SER A 20 -43.81 32.27 -11.39
CA SER A 20 -45.01 31.51 -11.75
C SER A 20 -46.06 31.55 -10.63
N GLN A 21 -47.23 31.81 -11.10
CA GLN A 21 -48.46 32.21 -10.41
C GLN A 21 -49.05 31.14 -9.48
N ARG A 22 -49.68 31.70 -8.40
CA ARG A 22 -50.63 31.00 -7.53
C ARG A 22 -51.93 30.74 -8.26
N PHE A 23 -52.46 29.52 -8.14
CA PHE A 23 -53.87 29.23 -8.29
C PHE A 23 -54.41 28.72 -6.98
N SER A 24 -55.35 29.49 -6.38
CA SER A 24 -56.18 29.09 -5.24
C SER A 24 -57.44 28.45 -5.78
N THR A 25 -57.75 27.24 -5.36
CA THR A 25 -59.10 26.68 -5.55
C THR A 25 -59.50 26.10 -4.19
N THR A 26 -60.43 26.80 -3.56
CA THR A 26 -61.09 26.39 -2.30
C THR A 26 -62.23 25.43 -2.65
N PHE A 27 -62.16 24.19 -2.18
CA PHE A 27 -63.30 23.29 -2.09
C PHE A 27 -63.55 22.92 -0.64
N ASN A 28 -64.71 23.38 -0.13
CA ASN A 28 -65.29 22.94 1.13
C ASN A 28 -65.97 21.60 0.91
N PHE A 29 -65.57 20.57 1.64
CA PHE A 29 -66.36 19.36 1.89
C PHE A 29 -66.43 19.02 3.35
N ALA A 30 -67.67 18.69 3.75
CA ALA A 30 -68.09 18.39 5.09
C ALA A 30 -67.31 17.19 5.68
N GLN A 31 -66.96 17.30 6.99
CA GLN A 31 -66.28 16.26 7.74
C GLN A 31 -67.28 15.19 8.25
N PRO A 32 -66.94 13.91 8.06
CA PRO A 32 -67.50 12.85 8.92
C PRO A 32 -66.53 12.58 10.09
N HIS A 33 -67.07 12.38 11.25
CA HIS A 33 -66.37 12.09 12.51
C HIS A 33 -65.49 10.84 12.40
N PRO A 34 -64.23 10.86 12.88
CA PRO A 34 -63.39 9.68 12.89
C PRO A 34 -63.70 8.77 14.07
N LYS A 35 -63.86 7.49 13.81
CA LYS A 35 -63.84 6.42 14.80
C LYS A 35 -62.42 6.31 15.41
N PRO A 36 -62.25 5.95 16.66
CA PRO A 36 -60.92 5.72 17.25
C PRO A 36 -60.33 4.47 16.67
N THR A 37 -59.27 4.65 15.86
CA THR A 37 -58.43 3.55 15.40
C THR A 37 -57.29 3.37 16.40
N HIS A 38 -57.21 2.16 16.97
CA HIS A 38 -56.06 1.67 17.69
C HIS A 38 -54.83 1.81 16.82
N HIS A 39 -53.90 2.68 17.20
CA HIS A 39 -52.54 2.68 16.64
C HIS A 39 -51.77 1.53 17.28
N PRO A 40 -51.21 0.59 16.48
CA PRO A 40 -50.18 -0.28 17.01
C PRO A 40 -48.90 0.53 17.21
N ASP A 41 -48.30 0.37 18.37
CA ASP A 41 -47.05 1.05 18.78
C ASP A 41 -45.92 0.83 17.77
N ASN A 42 -45.60 1.87 17.03
CA ASN A 42 -44.52 1.89 16.06
C ASN A 42 -43.15 2.22 16.70
N GLN A 43 -43.02 2.10 18.02
CA GLN A 43 -41.80 2.43 18.74
C GLN A 43 -40.74 1.33 18.74
N THR A 44 -41.10 0.07 18.51
CA THR A 44 -40.16 -1.05 18.58
C THR A 44 -39.27 -1.19 17.36
N ASN A 45 -39.66 -0.63 16.21
CA ASN A 45 -38.87 -0.74 14.97
C ASN A 45 -37.73 0.29 14.89
N ASN A 46 -37.91 1.48 15.48
CA ASN A 46 -36.88 2.53 15.42
C ASN A 46 -35.65 2.21 16.27
N THR A 47 -35.80 1.55 17.41
CA THR A 47 -34.65 1.13 18.25
C THR A 47 -33.86 0.01 17.65
N LYS A 48 -34.51 -0.93 16.95
CA LYS A 48 -33.80 -2.00 16.18
C LYS A 48 -32.97 -1.45 15.03
N ILE A 49 -33.52 -0.51 14.25
CA ILE A 49 -32.83 0.12 13.11
C ILE A 49 -31.68 0.99 13.62
N TRP A 50 -31.83 1.68 14.76
CA TRP A 50 -30.78 2.49 15.39
C TRP A 50 -29.61 1.62 15.88
N ASN A 51 -29.90 0.48 16.47
CA ASN A 51 -28.89 -0.47 16.94
C ASN A 51 -28.18 -1.19 15.78
N MET A 52 -28.87 -1.52 14.70
CA MET A 52 -28.27 -2.05 13.47
C MET A 52 -27.32 -1.05 12.82
N LYS A 53 -27.69 0.22 12.72
CA LYS A 53 -26.81 1.27 12.17
C LYS A 53 -25.56 1.46 13.01
N LYS A 54 -25.66 1.41 14.34
CA LYS A 54 -24.49 1.46 15.25
C LYS A 54 -23.61 0.22 15.12
N ALA A 55 -24.19 -0.98 14.97
CA ALA A 55 -23.43 -2.22 14.77
C ALA A 55 -22.68 -2.22 13.43
N ILE A 56 -23.30 -1.73 12.36
CA ILE A 56 -22.67 -1.59 11.03
C ILE A 56 -21.55 -0.55 11.08
N LEU A 57 -21.76 0.59 11.73
CA LEU A 57 -20.73 1.63 11.89
C LEU A 57 -19.55 1.12 12.74
N LEU A 58 -19.82 0.37 13.81
CA LEU A 58 -18.80 -0.22 14.67
C LEU A 58 -18.01 -1.31 13.92
N SER A 59 -18.68 -2.14 13.11
CA SER A 59 -18.06 -3.14 12.24
C SER A 59 -17.17 -2.51 11.17
N PHE A 60 -17.62 -1.39 10.59
CA PHE A 60 -16.82 -0.64 9.59
C PHE A 60 -15.61 0.02 10.23
N LEU A 61 -15.74 0.53 11.47
CA LEU A 61 -14.63 1.11 12.22
C LEU A 61 -13.58 0.06 12.62
N LEU A 62 -14.03 -1.18 12.99
CA LEU A 62 -13.13 -2.29 13.28
C LEU A 62 -12.35 -2.77 12.06
N PHE A 63 -12.96 -2.73 10.86
CA PHE A 63 -12.32 -3.13 9.61
C PHE A 63 -11.21 -2.15 9.20
N PHE A 64 -11.30 -0.87 9.58
CA PHE A 64 -10.29 0.15 9.28
C PHE A 64 -9.04 0.06 10.15
N CYS A 65 -9.09 -0.63 11.31
CA CYS A 65 -7.93 -0.80 12.19
C CYS A 65 -6.93 -1.89 11.76
N LEU A 66 -7.22 -2.65 10.69
CA LEU A 66 -6.37 -3.78 10.27
C LEU A 66 -5.31 -3.43 9.22
N THR A 67 -5.14 -2.18 8.83
CA THR A 67 -3.99 -1.76 8.04
C THR A 67 -2.75 -1.63 8.94
N GLY A 68 -2.26 -2.76 9.45
CA GLY A 68 -0.98 -2.82 10.12
C GLY A 68 0.10 -2.40 9.14
N PHE A 69 0.76 -1.27 9.39
CA PHE A 69 1.98 -0.89 8.68
C PHE A 69 3.06 -1.90 9.06
N SER A 70 3.26 -2.90 8.22
CA SER A 70 4.38 -3.83 8.39
C SER A 70 5.69 -3.04 8.27
N GLN A 71 6.39 -2.89 9.41
CA GLN A 71 7.74 -2.34 9.47
C GLN A 71 8.76 -3.47 9.29
N SER A 72 9.85 -3.17 8.63
CA SER A 72 10.98 -4.08 8.51
C SER A 72 12.12 -3.67 9.45
N TYR A 73 12.96 -4.62 9.81
CA TYR A 73 14.01 -4.40 10.81
C TYR A 73 15.33 -5.02 10.37
N LEU A 74 16.42 -4.42 10.80
CA LEU A 74 17.68 -5.16 10.88
C LEU A 74 17.69 -6.02 12.13
N GLY A 75 18.27 -7.20 12.03
CA GLY A 75 18.43 -8.11 13.15
C GLY A 75 19.76 -8.85 13.10
N ARG A 76 20.04 -9.60 14.16
CA ARG A 76 21.21 -10.49 14.26
C ARG A 76 20.81 -11.83 14.81
N VAL A 77 21.41 -12.88 14.29
CA VAL A 77 21.30 -14.24 14.80
C VAL A 77 22.06 -14.34 16.13
N THR A 78 21.41 -14.86 17.18
CA THR A 78 21.98 -14.98 18.55
C THR A 78 22.63 -16.34 18.83
N LYS A 79 22.15 -17.38 18.13
CA LYS A 79 22.72 -18.75 18.18
C LYS A 79 22.66 -19.33 16.78
N GLN A 80 23.56 -20.26 16.47
CA GLN A 80 23.50 -20.97 15.20
C GLN A 80 22.11 -21.59 15.00
N VAL A 81 21.50 -21.36 13.80
CA VAL A 81 20.13 -21.76 13.52
C VAL A 81 19.98 -22.21 12.07
N ASN A 82 19.11 -23.18 11.85
CA ASN A 82 18.70 -23.57 10.49
C ASN A 82 17.79 -22.50 9.89
N PHE A 83 18.19 -22.02 8.73
CA PHE A 83 17.43 -21.11 7.88
C PHE A 83 16.65 -21.96 6.86
N ARG A 84 15.32 -21.80 6.79
CA ARG A 84 14.41 -22.72 6.11
C ARG A 84 13.55 -22.04 5.06
N GLU A 85 13.01 -22.83 4.15
CA GLU A 85 12.12 -22.34 3.08
C GLU A 85 10.73 -21.93 3.58
N GLY A 86 10.32 -22.40 4.78
CA GLY A 86 9.02 -22.12 5.36
C GLY A 86 9.05 -22.03 6.89
N ALA A 87 7.94 -21.63 7.46
CA ALA A 87 7.74 -21.35 8.89
C ALA A 87 7.46 -22.64 9.67
N GLY A 88 8.47 -23.49 9.84
CA GLY A 88 8.38 -24.75 10.60
C GLY A 88 9.63 -25.60 10.46
N THR A 89 9.76 -26.56 11.38
CA THR A 89 10.90 -27.50 11.39
C THR A 89 10.86 -28.52 10.27
N ASP A 90 9.69 -28.72 9.66
CA ASP A 90 9.45 -29.71 8.60
C ASP A 90 9.85 -29.19 7.22
N TYR A 91 10.03 -27.87 7.07
CA TYR A 91 10.47 -27.29 5.82
C TYR A 91 11.97 -27.52 5.55
N PRO A 92 12.36 -27.63 4.26
CA PRO A 92 13.74 -27.81 3.85
C PRO A 92 14.66 -26.73 4.41
N VAL A 93 15.89 -27.10 4.73
CA VAL A 93 16.93 -26.19 5.20
C VAL A 93 17.63 -25.57 3.99
N ILE A 94 17.57 -24.24 3.87
CA ILE A 94 18.31 -23.48 2.86
C ILE A 94 19.80 -23.44 3.20
N SER A 95 20.10 -23.12 4.49
CA SER A 95 21.46 -23.05 5.04
C SER A 95 21.42 -23.00 6.56
N SER A 96 22.60 -23.01 7.19
CA SER A 96 22.75 -22.74 8.62
C SER A 96 23.38 -21.37 8.82
N LEU A 97 22.68 -20.48 9.55
CA LEU A 97 23.17 -19.14 9.88
C LEU A 97 23.98 -19.18 11.18
N LYS A 98 25.17 -18.56 11.15
CA LYS A 98 26.06 -18.46 12.30
C LYS A 98 25.64 -17.35 13.25
N VAL A 99 26.12 -17.42 14.49
CA VAL A 99 25.97 -16.31 15.45
C VAL A 99 26.54 -15.02 14.88
N GLY A 100 25.80 -13.94 15.09
CA GLY A 100 26.18 -12.60 14.60
C GLY A 100 25.82 -12.32 13.13
N THR A 101 25.33 -13.32 12.37
CA THR A 101 24.84 -13.09 11.00
C THR A 101 23.80 -11.96 11.01
N GLN A 102 24.02 -10.96 10.18
CA GLN A 102 23.09 -9.84 9.98
C GLN A 102 21.98 -10.25 9.02
N ILE A 103 20.77 -10.00 9.43
CA ILE A 103 19.57 -10.37 8.70
C ILE A 103 18.64 -9.14 8.54
N PHE A 104 17.86 -9.14 7.48
CA PHE A 104 16.74 -8.23 7.31
C PHE A 104 15.46 -8.98 7.67
N ILE A 105 14.71 -8.47 8.65
CA ILE A 105 13.45 -9.04 9.10
C ILE A 105 12.35 -8.32 8.34
N VAL A 106 11.58 -9.07 7.54
CA VAL A 106 10.54 -8.50 6.66
C VAL A 106 9.41 -7.89 7.47
N SER A 107 9.02 -8.56 8.58
CA SER A 107 7.99 -8.10 9.51
C SER A 107 8.23 -8.76 10.87
N LEU A 108 7.77 -8.14 11.96
CA LEU A 108 7.72 -8.78 13.28
C LEU A 108 6.52 -9.73 13.44
N GLU A 109 5.63 -9.78 12.45
CA GLU A 109 4.61 -10.82 12.42
C GLU A 109 5.27 -12.19 12.23
N THR A 110 4.88 -13.13 13.07
CA THR A 110 5.42 -14.49 13.02
C THR A 110 4.38 -15.46 12.48
N GLU A 111 4.85 -16.40 11.68
CA GLU A 111 4.10 -17.59 11.31
C GLU A 111 4.72 -18.78 12.09
N ASN A 112 3.94 -19.49 12.91
CA ASN A 112 4.39 -20.61 13.75
C ASN A 112 5.66 -20.28 14.57
N ASP A 113 5.77 -19.07 15.13
CA ASP A 113 6.94 -18.56 15.84
C ASP A 113 8.21 -18.34 14.98
N PHE A 114 8.08 -18.34 13.66
CA PHE A 114 9.17 -18.03 12.74
C PHE A 114 9.00 -16.63 12.14
N TYR A 115 10.13 -15.91 12.02
CA TYR A 115 10.20 -14.68 11.25
C TYR A 115 10.55 -14.98 9.80
N ASN A 116 9.88 -14.28 8.88
CA ASN A 116 10.34 -14.18 7.49
C ASN A 116 11.53 -13.21 7.46
N ILE A 117 12.68 -13.67 6.98
CA ILE A 117 13.92 -12.92 6.94
C ILE A 117 14.60 -13.03 5.57
N ILE A 118 15.47 -12.05 5.29
CA ILE A 118 16.46 -12.16 4.21
C ILE A 118 17.86 -12.25 4.87
N ASP A 119 18.61 -13.27 4.52
CA ASP A 119 20.05 -13.30 4.79
C ASP A 119 20.73 -12.25 3.88
N ILE A 120 21.21 -11.16 4.49
CA ILE A 120 21.79 -10.03 3.74
C ILE A 120 23.01 -10.48 2.93
N ALA A 121 23.80 -11.40 3.44
CA ALA A 121 25.01 -11.85 2.75
C ALA A 121 24.72 -12.57 1.43
N THR A 122 23.67 -13.39 1.39
CA THR A 122 23.34 -14.22 0.21
C THR A 122 22.13 -13.70 -0.55
N ASN A 123 21.37 -12.74 -0.01
CA ASN A 123 20.09 -12.24 -0.51
C ASN A 123 19.01 -13.33 -0.64
N LYS A 124 19.13 -14.43 0.10
CA LYS A 124 18.10 -15.46 0.14
C LYS A 124 17.03 -15.10 1.16
N GLU A 125 15.77 -15.30 0.79
CA GLU A 125 14.59 -15.13 1.66
C GLU A 125 14.18 -16.49 2.23
N GLY A 126 13.73 -16.52 3.50
CA GLY A 126 13.28 -17.72 4.18
C GLY A 126 12.93 -17.43 5.64
N TYR A 127 12.92 -18.45 6.47
CA TYR A 127 12.37 -18.41 7.81
C TYR A 127 13.38 -18.90 8.86
N ILE A 128 13.41 -18.21 10.01
CA ILE A 128 14.12 -18.65 11.21
C ILE A 128 13.24 -18.47 12.45
N HIS A 129 13.35 -19.34 13.43
CA HIS A 129 12.59 -19.27 14.67
C HIS A 129 12.98 -18.02 15.47
N LYS A 130 11.97 -17.26 15.93
CA LYS A 130 12.13 -15.93 16.57
C LYS A 130 13.07 -15.93 17.79
N SER A 131 13.14 -17.04 18.55
CA SER A 131 14.02 -17.14 19.74
C SER A 131 15.52 -17.06 19.44
N PHE A 132 15.92 -17.22 18.17
CA PHE A 132 17.31 -17.11 17.69
C PHE A 132 17.63 -15.74 17.10
N VAL A 133 16.71 -14.76 17.21
CA VAL A 133 16.84 -13.46 16.60
C VAL A 133 16.88 -12.38 17.66
N LYS A 134 17.89 -11.51 17.59
CA LYS A 134 17.87 -10.20 18.24
C LYS A 134 17.40 -9.16 17.22
N VAL A 135 16.19 -8.64 17.42
CA VAL A 135 15.67 -7.52 16.62
C VAL A 135 16.49 -6.27 16.92
N GLY A 136 16.87 -5.55 15.89
CA GLY A 136 17.66 -4.32 15.96
C GLY A 136 16.85 -3.09 15.51
N GLN A 137 17.49 -2.23 14.72
CA GLN A 137 16.88 -0.96 14.28
C GLN A 137 15.81 -1.19 13.22
N VAL A 138 14.82 -0.31 13.22
CA VAL A 138 13.81 -0.20 12.15
C VAL A 138 14.49 0.22 10.85
N ILE A 139 14.08 -0.37 9.74
CA ILE A 139 14.40 0.11 8.40
C ILE A 139 13.29 1.04 7.95
N GLU A 140 13.64 2.30 7.77
CA GLU A 140 12.70 3.31 7.28
C GLU A 140 12.35 3.05 5.82
N LYS A 141 11.09 3.26 5.49
CA LYS A 141 10.63 3.23 4.11
C LYS A 141 11.12 4.49 3.40
N ASN A 142 11.51 4.34 2.14
CA ASN A 142 11.81 5.48 1.30
C ASN A 142 10.52 6.23 0.95
N GLU A 143 10.34 7.42 1.52
CA GLU A 143 9.15 8.27 1.29
C GLU A 143 9.25 9.10 0.00
N GLN A 144 10.45 9.26 -0.55
CA GLN A 144 10.67 10.07 -1.76
C GLN A 144 10.28 9.34 -3.06
N GLY A 145 9.87 8.08 -2.96
CA GLY A 145 9.66 7.23 -4.12
C GLY A 145 10.97 6.72 -4.73
N MET A 146 10.85 5.74 -5.61
CA MET A 146 11.97 5.09 -6.29
C MET A 146 11.88 5.27 -7.80
N PHE A 147 10.66 5.40 -8.32
CA PHE A 147 10.40 5.42 -9.74
C PHE A 147 10.23 6.86 -10.22
N THR A 148 11.04 7.26 -11.20
CA THR A 148 10.96 8.59 -11.80
C THR A 148 9.99 8.56 -12.97
N PRO A 149 8.93 9.39 -13.00
CA PRO A 149 8.04 9.49 -14.16
C PRO A 149 8.82 9.85 -15.43
N SER A 150 8.58 9.12 -16.53
CA SER A 150 9.27 9.32 -17.82
C SER A 150 8.37 9.81 -18.94
N GLY A 151 7.11 10.11 -18.65
CA GLY A 151 6.11 10.60 -19.61
C GLY A 151 4.90 9.68 -19.74
N GLN A 152 3.93 10.11 -20.52
CA GLN A 152 2.71 9.34 -20.75
C GLN A 152 2.96 8.18 -21.74
N THR A 153 2.22 7.08 -21.56
CA THR A 153 2.21 5.92 -22.46
C THR A 153 0.81 5.67 -23.00
N GLU A 154 0.71 4.96 -24.12
CA GLU A 154 -0.58 4.54 -24.68
C GLU A 154 -1.20 3.39 -23.87
N ASN A 155 -0.37 2.63 -23.15
CA ASN A 155 -0.82 1.53 -22.32
C ASN A 155 -1.50 2.02 -21.05
N TYR A 156 -2.68 1.45 -20.74
CA TYR A 156 -3.36 1.70 -19.47
C TYR A 156 -2.49 1.31 -18.27
N ASN A 157 -1.80 0.18 -18.36
CA ASN A 157 -0.90 -0.28 -17.33
C ASN A 157 0.42 0.50 -17.35
N PRO A 158 0.90 1.02 -16.21
CA PRO A 158 2.17 1.71 -16.13
C PRO A 158 3.33 0.80 -16.57
N GLU A 159 4.25 1.40 -17.32
CA GLU A 159 5.46 0.74 -17.82
C GLU A 159 6.67 1.24 -17.04
N ILE A 160 7.47 0.34 -16.50
CA ILE A 160 8.66 0.67 -15.73
C ILE A 160 9.89 0.16 -16.44
N GLU A 161 10.77 1.07 -16.86
CA GLU A 161 12.08 0.72 -17.37
C GLU A 161 13.08 0.66 -16.22
N ILE A 162 13.62 -0.53 -15.95
CA ILE A 162 14.53 -0.80 -14.85
C ILE A 162 15.92 -1.11 -15.40
N TYR A 163 16.93 -0.43 -14.83
CA TYR A 163 18.33 -0.65 -15.14
C TYR A 163 19.11 -1.02 -13.88
N ASN A 164 19.65 -2.23 -13.84
CA ASN A 164 20.57 -2.66 -12.78
C ASN A 164 21.99 -2.18 -13.10
N ASN A 165 22.36 -0.98 -12.66
CA ASN A 165 23.71 -0.41 -12.84
C ASN A 165 24.69 -0.89 -11.77
N THR A 166 24.73 -2.19 -11.52
CA THR A 166 25.67 -2.79 -10.56
C THR A 166 26.32 -4.05 -11.13
N LYS A 167 27.29 -4.60 -10.40
CA LYS A 167 27.91 -5.91 -10.66
C LYS A 167 27.21 -7.07 -9.94
N LEU A 168 26.12 -6.80 -9.20
CA LEU A 168 25.38 -7.79 -8.44
C LEU A 168 24.06 -8.12 -9.14
N THR A 169 23.52 -9.31 -8.88
CA THR A 169 22.16 -9.63 -9.26
C THR A 169 21.20 -8.90 -8.32
N LEU A 170 20.32 -8.07 -8.89
CA LEU A 170 19.26 -7.38 -8.18
C LEU A 170 18.02 -8.28 -8.11
N THR A 171 17.44 -8.38 -6.93
CA THR A 171 16.07 -8.88 -6.74
C THR A 171 15.15 -7.71 -6.44
N LEU A 172 14.13 -7.53 -7.26
CA LEU A 172 13.08 -6.52 -7.08
C LEU A 172 11.74 -7.20 -6.86
N LYS A 173 11.14 -6.99 -5.70
CA LYS A 173 9.78 -7.43 -5.39
C LYS A 173 8.84 -6.23 -5.51
N LEU A 174 7.80 -6.36 -6.34
CA LEU A 174 6.73 -5.38 -6.52
C LEU A 174 5.41 -6.07 -6.14
N ASN A 175 4.81 -5.64 -5.04
CA ASN A 175 3.66 -6.33 -4.43
C ASN A 175 3.97 -7.84 -4.22
N SER A 176 3.26 -8.72 -4.90
CA SER A 176 3.46 -10.19 -4.83
C SER A 176 4.48 -10.72 -5.86
N GLU A 177 4.83 -9.94 -6.88
CA GLU A 177 5.69 -10.38 -7.97
C GLU A 177 7.17 -10.14 -7.66
N THR A 178 8.01 -11.09 -8.06
CA THR A 178 9.47 -11.02 -7.86
C THR A 178 10.18 -11.09 -9.19
N TYR A 179 11.05 -10.12 -9.42
CA TYR A 179 11.87 -9.99 -10.62
C TYR A 179 13.35 -10.09 -10.27
N SER A 180 14.11 -10.78 -11.11
CA SER A 180 15.57 -10.84 -11.02
C SER A 180 16.18 -10.11 -12.21
N PHE A 181 17.21 -9.29 -11.95
CA PHE A 181 17.96 -8.54 -12.96
C PHE A 181 19.44 -8.89 -12.83
N SER A 182 20.00 -9.45 -13.88
CA SER A 182 21.45 -9.68 -13.95
C SER A 182 22.24 -8.36 -13.89
N PRO A 183 23.55 -8.40 -13.58
CA PRO A 183 24.40 -7.22 -13.68
C PRO A 183 24.26 -6.51 -15.02
N GLN A 184 24.15 -5.17 -14.98
CA GLN A 184 24.01 -4.31 -16.17
C GLN A 184 22.77 -4.60 -17.04
N GLN A 185 21.82 -5.37 -16.54
CA GLN A 185 20.60 -5.67 -17.28
C GLN A 185 19.64 -4.47 -17.25
N LYS A 186 19.10 -4.16 -18.42
CA LYS A 186 18.00 -3.22 -18.62
C LYS A 186 16.78 -3.99 -19.11
N ARG A 187 15.64 -3.79 -18.49
CA ARG A 187 14.39 -4.45 -18.88
C ARG A 187 13.18 -3.58 -18.53
N LYS A 188 12.19 -3.60 -19.40
CA LYS A 188 10.90 -3.00 -19.15
C LYS A 188 9.94 -4.05 -18.55
N ILE A 189 9.18 -3.65 -17.56
CA ILE A 189 8.08 -4.43 -16.96
C ILE A 189 6.81 -3.59 -16.93
N THR A 190 5.67 -4.24 -16.86
CA THR A 190 4.37 -3.60 -16.69
C THR A 190 3.72 -4.10 -15.41
N MET A 191 2.89 -3.29 -14.77
CA MET A 191 2.11 -3.68 -13.60
C MET A 191 0.75 -3.00 -13.60
N SER A 192 -0.18 -3.43 -12.76
CA SER A 192 -1.45 -2.74 -12.60
C SER A 192 -1.25 -1.37 -11.94
N PRO A 193 -1.99 -0.32 -12.34
CA PRO A 193 -1.95 0.97 -11.65
C PRO A 193 -2.46 0.85 -10.21
N GLY A 194 -2.04 1.76 -9.33
CA GLY A 194 -2.40 1.78 -7.92
C GLY A 194 -1.19 1.74 -7.00
N THR A 195 -1.42 1.37 -5.76
CA THR A 195 -0.37 1.29 -4.75
C THR A 195 0.60 0.14 -5.03
N CYS A 196 1.89 0.45 -5.11
CA CYS A 196 2.99 -0.48 -5.30
C CYS A 196 3.88 -0.47 -4.05
N ASN A 197 3.89 -1.58 -3.32
CA ASN A 197 4.91 -1.82 -2.29
C ASN A 197 6.11 -2.45 -2.97
N TYR A 198 7.28 -1.89 -2.77
CA TYR A 198 8.50 -2.41 -3.39
C TYR A 198 9.56 -2.81 -2.35
N ARG A 199 10.37 -3.77 -2.72
CA ARG A 199 11.61 -4.15 -2.04
C ARG A 199 12.69 -4.45 -3.08
N ALA A 200 13.76 -3.68 -3.04
CA ALA A 200 14.95 -3.88 -3.86
C ALA A 200 16.08 -4.43 -2.98
N SER A 201 16.67 -5.54 -3.36
CA SER A 201 17.73 -6.21 -2.59
C SER A 201 18.79 -6.85 -3.49
N ALA A 202 20.00 -6.96 -2.96
CA ALA A 202 21.13 -7.64 -3.60
C ALA A 202 22.04 -8.23 -2.52
N PRO A 203 22.92 -9.22 -2.83
CA PRO A 203 23.86 -9.78 -1.86
C PRO A 203 24.75 -8.69 -1.25
N ASN A 204 24.92 -8.76 0.09
CA ASN A 204 25.68 -7.81 0.91
C ASN A 204 25.14 -6.37 0.90
N VAL A 205 23.89 -6.17 0.51
CA VAL A 205 23.22 -4.85 0.50
C VAL A 205 22.00 -4.93 1.38
N ILE A 206 21.83 -3.93 2.26
CA ILE A 206 20.59 -3.80 3.05
C ILE A 206 19.46 -3.50 2.08
N PRO A 207 18.35 -4.27 2.13
CA PRO A 207 17.22 -4.03 1.26
C PRO A 207 16.64 -2.62 1.39
N ASN A 208 16.33 -2.00 0.26
CA ASN A 208 15.57 -0.75 0.20
C ASN A 208 14.09 -1.10 0.03
N ILE A 209 13.23 -0.48 0.83
CA ILE A 209 11.79 -0.72 0.85
C ILE A 209 11.02 0.59 0.75
N GLY A 210 9.84 0.54 0.18
CA GLY A 210 8.97 1.71 0.12
C GLY A 210 7.60 1.39 -0.46
N THR A 211 6.82 2.44 -0.60
CA THR A 211 5.49 2.38 -1.21
C THR A 211 5.35 3.56 -2.15
N GLU A 212 4.82 3.32 -3.34
CA GLU A 212 4.63 4.32 -4.36
C GLU A 212 3.30 4.14 -5.08
N TYR A 213 2.72 5.22 -5.59
CA TYR A 213 1.49 5.14 -6.37
C TYR A 213 1.80 5.20 -7.85
N MET A 214 1.49 4.13 -8.57
CA MET A 214 1.70 3.98 -10.00
C MET A 214 0.47 4.44 -10.76
N GLN A 215 0.62 5.51 -11.55
CA GLN A 215 -0.49 6.07 -12.33
C GLN A 215 -0.72 5.27 -13.61
N SER A 216 -1.99 5.14 -14.03
CA SER A 216 -2.32 4.60 -15.36
C SER A 216 -1.79 5.50 -16.47
N ASN A 217 -1.49 4.90 -17.62
CA ASN A 217 -0.96 5.59 -18.81
C ASN A 217 0.36 6.36 -18.55
N GLN A 218 1.14 5.93 -17.54
CA GLN A 218 2.38 6.58 -17.15
C GLN A 218 3.57 5.63 -17.31
N GLY A 219 4.62 6.13 -17.92
CA GLY A 219 5.94 5.50 -17.94
C GLY A 219 6.78 5.93 -16.75
N TYR A 220 7.63 5.03 -16.29
CA TYR A 220 8.57 5.27 -15.20
C TYR A 220 9.95 4.72 -15.57
N THR A 221 10.98 5.31 -14.97
CA THR A 221 12.35 4.79 -15.01
C THR A 221 12.87 4.57 -13.62
N TRP A 222 13.70 3.57 -13.45
CA TRP A 222 14.46 3.34 -12.25
C TRP A 222 15.84 2.76 -12.54
N GLN A 223 16.84 3.35 -11.91
CA GLN A 223 18.20 2.86 -11.98
C GLN A 223 18.65 2.40 -10.60
N PHE A 224 18.93 1.12 -10.45
CA PHE A 224 19.52 0.58 -9.24
C PHE A 224 21.03 0.80 -9.23
N TYR A 225 21.53 1.42 -8.15
CA TYR A 225 22.95 1.61 -7.88
C TYR A 225 23.21 1.45 -6.39
N ILE A 226 24.45 1.14 -6.02
CA ILE A 226 24.86 0.93 -4.64
C ILE A 226 25.63 2.16 -4.18
N VAL A 227 25.17 2.79 -3.10
CA VAL A 227 25.90 3.86 -2.41
C VAL A 227 26.65 3.25 -1.25
N THR A 228 27.97 3.44 -1.21
CA THR A 228 28.79 3.04 -0.07
C THR A 228 29.05 4.26 0.80
N GLU A 229 28.41 4.33 1.95
CA GLU A 229 28.74 5.32 2.98
C GLU A 229 30.00 4.87 3.70
N ARG A 230 31.04 5.68 3.68
CA ARG A 230 32.19 5.49 4.58
C ARG A 230 31.81 6.01 5.96
N ARG A 231 31.71 5.09 6.89
CA ARG A 231 31.61 5.41 8.33
C ARG A 231 32.99 5.52 8.94
#